data_f640893603c0c3204a5e9d1de333e90a
#
_entry.id   f640893603c0c3204a5e9d1de333e90a
#
_cell.length_a   1.000
_cell.length_b   1.000
_cell.length_c   1.000
_cell.angle_alpha   90.00
_cell.angle_beta   90.00
_cell.angle_gamma   90.00
#
_symmetry.space_group_name_H-M   'P 1'
#
loop_
_entity.id
_entity.type
_entity.pdbx_description
1 polymer ?
#
loop_
_entity_poly.entity_id
_entity_poly.type
_entity_poly.pdbx_seq_one_letter_code
_entity_poly.pdbx_strand_id
1 'polypeptide(L)'
;MKSGKRSFILTEIILGMLVVILAFFMLYNKNEDKTERIAVIIPDIEESQWSAFKYGLKMASQEYGVNTILISKSNINLSEDEMEVVKQEIDKGADAIIVKMTGNSNEYSQLKKIQKKVPIMLAGESLAETKKQSDIPVTEPDQYEMGVALVQKLLEKNNGNLSGKKIGIFLENSNSEADLNRREGVCDTLKGTGAEIVWTVSRDEEIKRNTTLQSQRKVDIVLALDDTSFVEAGESVKQNNLYGASAWLFIPGQSDATTVFPQ
;
A
#
# COMPACT_ATOMS: atom_id res chain seq x y z
N MET A 1 -26.82 -35.61 -68.62
CA MET A 1 -25.64 -34.84 -68.19
C MET A 1 -25.97 -33.44 -67.54
N LYS A 2 -27.20 -33.01 -67.38
CA LYS A 2 -27.53 -31.71 -66.76
C LYS A 2 -27.69 -31.74 -65.21
N SER A 3 -27.87 -32.92 -64.61
CA SER A 3 -28.09 -33.07 -63.15
C SER A 3 -26.80 -32.88 -62.33
N GLY A 4 -25.62 -33.36 -62.78
CA GLY A 4 -24.38 -33.27 -62.07
C GLY A 4 -23.81 -31.84 -61.89
N LYS A 5 -24.01 -30.97 -62.93
CA LYS A 5 -23.61 -29.56 -62.86
C LYS A 5 -24.39 -28.76 -61.82
N ARG A 6 -25.70 -29.03 -61.70
CA ARG A 6 -26.55 -28.32 -60.69
C ARG A 6 -26.20 -28.78 -59.28
N SER A 7 -25.91 -30.07 -59.05
CA SER A 7 -25.49 -30.59 -57.76
C SER A 7 -24.12 -30.02 -57.35
N PHE A 8 -23.18 -29.91 -58.30
CA PHE A 8 -21.87 -29.32 -58.02
C PHE A 8 -21.94 -27.83 -57.59
N ILE A 9 -22.71 -27.03 -58.35
CA ILE A 9 -22.92 -25.62 -58.03
C ILE A 9 -23.60 -25.46 -56.66
N LEU A 10 -24.57 -26.32 -56.31
CA LEU A 10 -25.24 -26.30 -55.03
C LEU A 10 -24.29 -26.61 -53.85
N THR A 11 -23.38 -27.56 -54.05
CA THR A 11 -22.37 -27.92 -53.08
C THR A 11 -21.35 -26.79 -52.87
N GLU A 12 -20.93 -26.07 -53.91
CA GLU A 12 -20.05 -24.89 -53.80
C GLU A 12 -20.72 -23.74 -53.03
N ILE A 13 -22.02 -23.48 -53.29
CA ILE A 13 -22.79 -22.44 -52.59
C ILE A 13 -22.91 -22.79 -51.09
N ILE A 14 -23.22 -24.05 -50.79
CA ILE A 14 -23.30 -24.50 -49.37
C ILE A 14 -21.95 -24.39 -48.67
N LEU A 15 -20.86 -24.79 -49.34
CA LEU A 15 -19.51 -24.66 -48.77
C LEU A 15 -19.12 -23.22 -48.58
N GLY A 16 -19.42 -22.33 -49.53
CA GLY A 16 -19.18 -20.89 -49.41
C GLY A 16 -19.96 -20.27 -48.26
N MET A 17 -21.25 -20.66 -48.11
CA MET A 17 -22.07 -20.19 -46.99
C MET A 17 -21.56 -20.68 -45.63
N LEU A 18 -21.07 -21.93 -45.57
CA LEU A 18 -20.48 -22.50 -44.34
C LEU A 18 -19.20 -21.78 -43.97
N VAL A 19 -18.34 -21.41 -44.94
CA VAL A 19 -17.14 -20.61 -44.68
C VAL A 19 -17.50 -19.21 -44.16
N VAL A 20 -18.51 -18.55 -44.74
CA VAL A 20 -18.98 -17.24 -44.28
C VAL A 20 -19.57 -17.34 -42.87
N ILE A 21 -20.34 -18.38 -42.55
CA ILE A 21 -20.87 -18.64 -41.22
C ILE A 21 -19.74 -18.89 -40.21
N LEU A 22 -18.74 -19.67 -40.56
CA LEU A 22 -17.57 -19.92 -39.70
C LEU A 22 -16.76 -18.65 -39.47
N ALA A 23 -16.54 -17.86 -40.54
CA ALA A 23 -15.87 -16.57 -40.43
C ALA A 23 -16.65 -15.60 -39.55
N PHE A 24 -17.99 -15.57 -39.68
CA PHE A 24 -18.85 -14.77 -38.82
C PHE A 24 -18.82 -15.25 -37.36
N PHE A 25 -18.86 -16.57 -37.13
CA PHE A 25 -18.66 -17.15 -35.79
C PHE A 25 -17.29 -16.83 -35.21
N MET A 26 -16.25 -16.89 -36.03
CA MET A 26 -14.88 -16.56 -35.62
C MET A 26 -14.71 -15.06 -35.28
N LEU A 27 -15.39 -14.20 -36.02
CA LEU A 27 -15.43 -12.75 -35.75
C LEU A 27 -16.35 -12.41 -34.59
N TYR A 28 -17.45 -13.14 -34.43
CA TYR A 28 -18.41 -12.94 -33.34
C TYR A 28 -17.91 -13.53 -32.02
N ASN A 29 -17.22 -14.66 -32.05
CA ASN A 29 -16.52 -15.25 -30.91
C ASN A 29 -15.17 -14.57 -30.61
N LYS A 30 -14.82 -13.53 -31.34
CA LYS A 30 -13.76 -12.59 -30.98
C LYS A 30 -14.25 -11.54 -29.95
N ASN A 31 -15.23 -11.86 -29.13
CA ASN A 31 -15.20 -11.45 -27.75
C ASN A 31 -14.04 -12.22 -27.12
N GLU A 32 -12.81 -11.77 -27.43
CA GLU A 32 -11.65 -12.03 -26.58
C GLU A 32 -12.13 -11.85 -25.16
N ASP A 33 -11.79 -12.79 -24.29
CA ASP A 33 -11.76 -12.55 -22.86
C ASP A 33 -10.86 -11.30 -22.68
N LYS A 34 -11.49 -10.11 -22.78
CA LYS A 34 -10.78 -8.83 -22.64
C LYS A 34 -10.32 -8.81 -21.21
N THR A 35 -9.09 -9.21 -21.00
CA THR A 35 -8.46 -9.17 -19.68
C THR A 35 -8.60 -7.74 -19.17
N GLU A 36 -9.33 -7.55 -18.08
CA GLU A 36 -9.55 -6.25 -17.47
C GLU A 36 -8.20 -5.63 -17.13
N ARG A 37 -8.03 -4.36 -17.49
CA ARG A 37 -6.81 -3.60 -17.27
C ARG A 37 -6.98 -2.70 -16.04
N ILE A 38 -6.24 -3.00 -14.98
CA ILE A 38 -6.25 -2.24 -13.74
C ILE A 38 -4.96 -1.42 -13.65
N ALA A 39 -5.06 -0.10 -13.63
CA ALA A 39 -3.92 0.77 -13.41
C ALA A 39 -3.75 1.03 -11.92
N VAL A 40 -2.53 0.79 -11.42
CA VAL A 40 -2.15 0.99 -10.01
C VAL A 40 -1.14 2.11 -9.95
N ILE A 41 -1.55 3.26 -9.42
CA ILE A 41 -0.77 4.49 -9.37
C ILE A 41 -0.32 4.70 -7.93
N ILE A 42 1.00 4.67 -7.71
CA ILE A 42 1.62 4.85 -6.39
C ILE A 42 2.70 5.93 -6.46
N PRO A 43 2.92 6.68 -5.37
CA PRO A 43 4.04 7.61 -5.31
C PRO A 43 5.37 6.88 -5.40
N ASP A 44 6.42 7.63 -5.68
CA ASP A 44 7.79 7.13 -5.70
C ASP A 44 8.23 6.80 -4.28
N ILE A 45 8.34 5.52 -4.00
CA ILE A 45 8.83 5.02 -2.72
C ILE A 45 9.96 4.04 -3.02
N GLU A 46 10.98 4.02 -2.19
CA GLU A 46 12.12 3.12 -2.29
C GLU A 46 11.68 1.67 -2.58
N GLU A 47 12.39 1.01 -3.46
CA GLU A 47 11.98 -0.25 -4.07
C GLU A 47 11.70 -1.36 -3.05
N SER A 48 12.38 -1.34 -1.90
CA SER A 48 12.23 -2.30 -0.81
C SER A 48 10.87 -2.27 -0.13
N GLN A 49 10.29 -1.08 0.06
CA GLN A 49 9.00 -0.90 0.74
C GLN A 49 7.83 -1.44 -0.07
N TRP A 50 7.96 -1.43 -1.40
CA TRP A 50 6.90 -1.88 -2.29
C TRP A 50 7.03 -3.32 -2.76
N SER A 51 8.06 -4.05 -2.36
CA SER A 51 8.29 -5.42 -2.81
C SER A 51 7.14 -6.37 -2.44
N ALA A 52 6.64 -6.29 -1.21
CA ALA A 52 5.52 -7.10 -0.73
C ALA A 52 4.21 -6.73 -1.45
N PHE A 53 3.96 -5.43 -1.65
CA PHE A 53 2.80 -4.95 -2.38
C PHE A 53 2.83 -5.41 -3.85
N LYS A 54 3.96 -5.25 -4.55
CA LYS A 54 4.15 -5.73 -5.92
C LYS A 54 3.93 -7.24 -6.05
N TYR A 55 4.43 -8.00 -5.07
CA TYR A 55 4.23 -9.43 -5.03
C TYR A 55 2.75 -9.81 -4.84
N GLY A 56 2.07 -9.21 -3.88
CA GLY A 56 0.63 -9.41 -3.65
C GLY A 56 -0.21 -9.01 -4.85
N LEU A 57 0.10 -7.88 -5.49
CA LEU A 57 -0.56 -7.41 -6.72
C LEU A 57 -0.40 -8.43 -7.86
N LYS A 58 0.82 -8.96 -8.05
CA LYS A 58 1.08 -9.99 -9.05
C LYS A 58 0.29 -11.28 -8.77
N MET A 59 0.22 -11.72 -7.52
CA MET A 59 -0.55 -12.90 -7.16
C MET A 59 -2.04 -12.70 -7.40
N ALA A 60 -2.58 -11.56 -6.97
CA ALA A 60 -3.98 -11.22 -7.21
C ALA A 60 -4.30 -11.14 -8.71
N SER A 61 -3.41 -10.53 -9.51
CA SER A 61 -3.58 -10.49 -10.97
C SER A 61 -3.69 -11.87 -11.59
N GLN A 62 -2.87 -12.82 -11.13
CA GLN A 62 -2.89 -14.19 -11.62
C GLN A 62 -4.14 -14.95 -11.17
N GLU A 63 -4.55 -14.76 -9.93
CA GLU A 63 -5.72 -15.41 -9.34
C GLU A 63 -7.03 -14.96 -10.02
N TYR A 64 -7.16 -13.65 -10.24
CA TYR A 64 -8.38 -13.07 -10.82
C TYR A 64 -8.33 -12.92 -12.35
N GLY A 65 -7.23 -13.29 -13.00
CA GLY A 65 -7.10 -13.22 -14.45
C GLY A 65 -7.15 -11.79 -15.00
N VAL A 66 -6.67 -10.80 -14.24
CA VAL A 66 -6.66 -9.38 -14.61
C VAL A 66 -5.25 -8.92 -14.97
N ASN A 67 -5.14 -7.90 -15.82
CA ASN A 67 -3.87 -7.26 -16.18
C ASN A 67 -3.66 -6.02 -15.31
N THR A 68 -2.72 -6.07 -14.38
CA THR A 68 -2.37 -4.91 -13.54
C THR A 68 -1.13 -4.21 -14.08
N ILE A 69 -1.21 -2.90 -14.20
CA ILE A 69 -0.10 -2.04 -14.63
C ILE A 69 0.27 -1.13 -13.46
N LEU A 70 1.49 -1.31 -12.96
CA LEU A 70 2.02 -0.50 -11.88
C LEU A 70 2.70 0.75 -12.44
N ILE A 71 2.25 1.91 -12.02
CA ILE A 71 2.75 3.22 -12.40
C ILE A 71 3.31 3.90 -11.15
N SER A 72 4.62 4.15 -11.17
CA SER A 72 5.32 4.84 -10.09
C SER A 72 5.71 6.24 -10.55
N LYS A 73 5.69 7.19 -9.63
CA LYS A 73 6.04 8.60 -9.91
C LYS A 73 7.49 8.80 -10.37
N SER A 74 8.40 7.85 -10.04
CA SER A 74 9.77 7.83 -10.58
C SER A 74 9.83 7.66 -12.09
N ASN A 75 8.78 7.08 -12.68
CA ASN A 75 8.66 6.85 -14.11
C ASN A 75 7.90 7.98 -14.85
N ILE A 76 7.46 8.99 -14.11
CA ILE A 76 6.68 10.13 -14.60
C ILE A 76 7.52 11.39 -14.40
N ASN A 77 7.54 12.28 -15.37
CA ASN A 77 8.21 13.58 -15.22
C ASN A 77 7.66 14.31 -13.99
N LEU A 78 8.54 14.76 -13.10
CA LEU A 78 8.29 15.38 -11.79
C LEU A 78 7.27 16.55 -11.76
N SER A 79 6.74 16.96 -12.90
CA SER A 79 5.78 18.06 -13.06
C SER A 79 4.33 17.63 -13.31
N GLU A 80 4.05 16.32 -13.43
CA GLU A 80 2.69 15.87 -13.68
C GLU A 80 1.93 15.69 -12.37
N ASP A 81 0.75 16.30 -12.29
CA ASP A 81 -0.23 16.11 -11.22
C ASP A 81 -0.72 14.65 -11.22
N GLU A 82 -0.84 14.02 -10.06
CA GLU A 82 -1.35 12.65 -9.91
C GLU A 82 -2.70 12.45 -10.63
N MET A 83 -3.51 13.48 -10.64
CA MET A 83 -4.80 13.49 -11.34
C MET A 83 -4.67 13.46 -12.86
N GLU A 84 -3.60 14.00 -13.41
CA GLU A 84 -3.27 13.91 -14.83
C GLU A 84 -2.95 12.48 -15.22
N VAL A 85 -2.14 11.81 -14.39
CA VAL A 85 -1.79 10.39 -14.58
C VAL A 85 -3.03 9.49 -14.53
N VAL A 86 -3.93 9.73 -13.58
CA VAL A 86 -5.22 9.01 -13.50
C VAL A 86 -6.01 9.16 -14.79
N LYS A 87 -6.14 10.39 -15.33
CA LYS A 87 -6.85 10.64 -16.59
C LYS A 87 -6.19 9.96 -17.77
N GLN A 88 -4.86 10.05 -17.87
CA GLN A 88 -4.10 9.39 -18.94
C GLN A 88 -4.30 7.87 -18.95
N GLU A 89 -4.32 7.22 -17.78
CA GLU A 89 -4.54 5.78 -17.72
C GLU A 89 -5.96 5.37 -18.10
N ILE A 90 -6.95 6.20 -17.78
CA ILE A 90 -8.32 6.02 -18.25
C ILE A 90 -8.39 6.15 -19.78
N ASP A 91 -7.73 7.17 -20.35
CA ASP A 91 -7.68 7.38 -21.80
C ASP A 91 -6.95 6.24 -22.53
N LYS A 92 -5.98 5.60 -21.87
CA LYS A 92 -5.31 4.38 -22.35
C LYS A 92 -6.15 3.11 -22.16
N GLY A 93 -7.37 3.21 -21.66
CA GLY A 93 -8.33 2.12 -21.52
C GLY A 93 -8.17 1.32 -20.23
N ALA A 94 -7.85 1.95 -19.11
CA ALA A 94 -7.95 1.30 -17.81
C ALA A 94 -9.43 1.06 -17.46
N ASP A 95 -9.76 -0.18 -17.11
CA ASP A 95 -11.09 -0.59 -16.69
C ASP A 95 -11.34 -0.29 -15.20
N ALA A 96 -10.26 -0.18 -14.39
CA ALA A 96 -10.29 0.27 -13.00
C ALA A 96 -8.97 0.94 -12.60
N ILE A 97 -9.02 1.78 -11.56
CA ILE A 97 -7.87 2.51 -11.01
C ILE A 97 -7.71 2.18 -9.53
N ILE A 98 -6.50 1.81 -9.13
CA ILE A 98 -6.07 1.80 -7.73
C ILE A 98 -5.05 2.93 -7.57
N VAL A 99 -5.29 3.88 -6.67
CA VAL A 99 -4.40 5.03 -6.50
C VAL A 99 -4.07 5.26 -5.03
N LYS A 100 -2.79 5.44 -4.71
CA LYS A 100 -2.36 5.98 -3.43
C LYS A 100 -2.20 7.49 -3.59
N MET A 101 -3.03 8.24 -2.88
CA MET A 101 -2.96 9.70 -2.91
C MET A 101 -1.94 10.21 -1.89
N THR A 102 -1.21 11.24 -2.28
CA THR A 102 -0.35 12.02 -1.37
C THR A 102 -1.09 13.21 -0.74
N GLY A 103 -2.31 13.45 -1.13
CA GLY A 103 -3.43 13.97 -0.47
C GLY A 103 -3.75 15.42 -0.30
N ASN A 104 -4.64 15.94 -1.13
CA ASN A 104 -5.46 17.08 -0.72
C ASN A 104 -6.95 16.85 -1.03
N SER A 105 -7.83 17.60 -0.35
CA SER A 105 -9.29 17.48 -0.50
C SER A 105 -9.79 17.78 -1.93
N ASN A 106 -9.03 18.52 -2.72
CA ASN A 106 -9.38 18.84 -4.11
C ASN A 106 -9.20 17.62 -5.02
N GLU A 107 -8.13 16.87 -4.88
CA GLU A 107 -7.86 15.62 -5.62
C GLU A 107 -8.95 14.58 -5.34
N TYR A 108 -9.32 14.42 -4.07
CA TYR A 108 -10.42 13.53 -3.70
C TYR A 108 -11.74 13.88 -4.41
N SER A 109 -12.07 15.18 -4.46
CA SER A 109 -13.27 15.67 -5.15
C SER A 109 -13.23 15.39 -6.66
N GLN A 110 -12.05 15.40 -7.27
CA GLN A 110 -11.85 15.03 -8.66
C GLN A 110 -12.01 13.51 -8.87
N LEU A 111 -11.40 12.68 -8.01
CA LEU A 111 -11.55 11.22 -8.06
C LEU A 111 -13.02 10.80 -7.93
N LYS A 112 -13.78 11.45 -7.04
CA LYS A 112 -15.22 11.20 -6.89
C LYS A 112 -16.02 11.47 -8.17
N LYS A 113 -15.61 12.42 -9.01
CA LYS A 113 -16.21 12.65 -10.31
C LYS A 113 -15.85 11.58 -11.32
N ILE A 114 -14.58 11.15 -11.30
CA ILE A 114 -14.05 10.12 -12.21
C ILE A 114 -14.64 8.75 -11.89
N GLN A 115 -14.83 8.42 -10.61
CA GLN A 115 -15.41 7.15 -10.15
C GLN A 115 -16.77 6.83 -10.79
N LYS A 116 -17.52 7.84 -11.22
CA LYS A 116 -18.78 7.65 -11.94
C LYS A 116 -18.60 6.99 -13.32
N LYS A 117 -17.40 7.01 -13.87
CA LYS A 117 -17.06 6.48 -15.20
C LYS A 117 -16.20 5.22 -15.11
N VAL A 118 -15.23 5.21 -14.20
CA VAL A 118 -14.26 4.12 -14.01
C VAL A 118 -14.18 3.83 -12.51
N PRO A 119 -14.33 2.57 -12.07
CA PRO A 119 -14.15 2.19 -10.68
C PRO A 119 -12.79 2.65 -10.14
N ILE A 120 -12.82 3.26 -8.95
CA ILE A 120 -11.62 3.72 -8.26
C ILE A 120 -11.57 3.11 -6.87
N MET A 121 -10.37 2.69 -6.45
CA MET A 121 -10.05 2.30 -5.08
C MET A 121 -8.86 3.11 -4.60
N LEU A 122 -8.91 3.58 -3.37
CA LEU A 122 -7.77 4.20 -2.70
C LEU A 122 -6.92 3.13 -2.01
N ALA A 123 -5.61 3.23 -2.14
CA ALA A 123 -4.65 2.37 -1.44
C ALA A 123 -3.86 3.18 -0.43
N GLY A 124 -3.73 2.67 0.80
CA GLY A 124 -3.02 3.32 1.88
C GLY A 124 -3.89 4.24 2.71
N GLU A 125 -3.27 5.17 3.42
CA GLU A 125 -3.96 6.05 4.35
C GLU A 125 -4.97 6.95 3.65
N SER A 126 -6.21 6.96 4.15
CA SER A 126 -7.18 7.97 3.79
C SER A 126 -6.99 9.20 4.67
N LEU A 127 -7.21 10.39 4.12
CA LEU A 127 -7.29 11.59 4.95
C LEU A 127 -8.44 11.43 5.94
N ALA A 128 -8.20 11.76 7.22
CA ALA A 128 -9.19 11.64 8.30
C ALA A 128 -10.53 12.32 7.98
N GLU A 129 -10.48 13.44 7.23
CA GLU A 129 -11.66 14.15 6.74
C GLU A 129 -12.44 13.37 5.67
N THR A 130 -11.79 12.48 4.93
CA THR A 130 -12.43 11.72 3.85
C THR A 130 -13.02 10.40 4.32
N LYS A 131 -12.52 9.80 5.40
CA LYS A 131 -13.05 8.54 5.97
C LYS A 131 -14.54 8.60 6.30
N LYS A 132 -15.01 9.72 6.83
CA LYS A 132 -16.42 9.89 7.23
C LYS A 132 -17.39 10.15 6.07
N GLN A 133 -16.88 10.49 4.88
CA GLN A 133 -17.69 10.87 3.70
C GLN A 133 -17.28 10.17 2.41
N SER A 134 -16.38 9.19 2.49
CA SER A 134 -15.85 8.54 1.29
C SER A 134 -16.83 7.51 0.73
N ASP A 135 -17.34 7.78 -0.46
CA ASP A 135 -18.02 6.78 -1.29
C ASP A 135 -17.01 5.98 -2.14
N ILE A 136 -15.70 6.30 -2.06
CA ILE A 136 -14.62 5.58 -2.76
C ILE A 136 -14.10 4.49 -1.82
N PRO A 137 -14.08 3.22 -2.24
CA PRO A 137 -13.49 2.15 -1.45
C PRO A 137 -12.03 2.45 -1.11
N VAL A 138 -11.64 2.14 0.13
CA VAL A 138 -10.27 2.31 0.63
C VAL A 138 -9.76 0.97 1.11
N THR A 139 -8.52 0.63 0.77
CA THR A 139 -7.76 -0.46 1.41
C THR A 139 -6.58 0.15 2.15
N GLU A 140 -6.48 -0.12 3.43
CA GLU A 140 -5.41 0.37 4.29
C GLU A 140 -5.00 -0.71 5.30
N PRO A 141 -3.74 -0.71 5.77
CA PRO A 141 -3.34 -1.57 6.88
C PRO A 141 -4.13 -1.22 8.15
N ASP A 142 -4.42 -2.23 8.96
CA ASP A 142 -4.94 -1.99 10.30
C ASP A 142 -3.82 -1.46 11.19
N GLN A 143 -3.78 -0.14 11.35
CA GLN A 143 -2.71 0.56 12.06
C GLN A 143 -2.68 0.21 13.55
N TYR A 144 -3.86 -0.01 14.16
CA TYR A 144 -3.95 -0.42 15.55
C TYR A 144 -3.36 -1.83 15.74
N GLU A 145 -3.79 -2.78 14.89
CA GLU A 145 -3.27 -4.15 14.95
C GLU A 145 -1.77 -4.23 14.61
N MET A 146 -1.26 -3.32 13.78
CA MET A 146 0.20 -3.19 13.56
C MET A 146 0.92 -2.82 14.86
N GLY A 147 0.37 -1.89 15.64
CA GLY A 147 0.90 -1.52 16.95
C GLY A 147 0.86 -2.67 17.95
N VAL A 148 -0.25 -3.41 17.98
CA VAL A 148 -0.41 -4.63 18.79
C VAL A 148 0.65 -5.67 18.42
N ALA A 149 0.79 -5.98 17.14
CA ALA A 149 1.75 -6.96 16.64
C ALA A 149 3.20 -6.58 16.96
N LEU A 150 3.55 -5.29 16.90
CA LEU A 150 4.88 -4.80 17.29
C LEU A 150 5.22 -5.16 18.75
N VAL A 151 4.29 -4.90 19.69
CA VAL A 151 4.49 -5.22 21.10
C VAL A 151 4.47 -6.71 21.36
N GLN A 152 3.60 -7.46 20.69
CA GLN A 152 3.59 -8.92 20.78
C GLN A 152 4.94 -9.51 20.37
N LYS A 153 5.51 -9.01 19.28
CA LYS A 153 6.85 -9.42 18.83
C LYS A 153 7.94 -9.04 19.83
N LEU A 154 7.83 -7.87 20.44
CA LEU A 154 8.73 -7.44 21.52
C LEU A 154 8.63 -8.38 22.73
N LEU A 155 7.42 -8.76 23.13
CA LEU A 155 7.19 -9.72 24.22
C LEU A 155 7.81 -11.08 23.89
N GLU A 156 7.59 -11.62 22.70
CA GLU A 156 8.22 -12.87 22.26
C GLU A 156 9.73 -12.85 22.42
N LYS A 157 10.37 -11.77 21.95
CA LYS A 157 11.82 -11.60 22.03
C LYS A 157 12.35 -11.43 23.47
N ASN A 158 11.50 -11.01 24.40
CA ASN A 158 11.82 -10.86 25.81
C ASN A 158 11.21 -11.95 26.71
N ASN A 159 10.94 -13.13 26.15
CA ASN A 159 10.34 -14.28 26.85
C ASN A 159 9.04 -13.93 27.61
N GLY A 160 8.25 -13.03 27.05
CA GLY A 160 6.97 -12.59 27.63
C GLY A 160 7.10 -11.58 28.78
N ASN A 161 8.31 -11.09 29.10
CA ASN A 161 8.52 -10.24 30.27
C ASN A 161 9.17 -8.90 29.88
N LEU A 162 8.44 -7.81 30.13
CA LEU A 162 8.92 -6.43 29.96
C LEU A 162 8.93 -5.64 31.28
N SER A 163 8.80 -6.35 32.43
CA SER A 163 8.74 -5.70 33.74
C SER A 163 10.00 -4.87 34.01
N GLY A 164 9.80 -3.61 34.38
CA GLY A 164 10.86 -2.67 34.66
C GLY A 164 11.62 -2.14 33.43
N LYS A 165 11.24 -2.56 32.22
CA LYS A 165 11.82 -2.02 30.99
C LYS A 165 11.28 -0.62 30.72
N LYS A 166 12.18 0.30 30.39
CA LYS A 166 11.89 1.67 29.99
C LYS A 166 11.77 1.76 28.49
N ILE A 167 10.64 2.27 28.01
CA ILE A 167 10.30 2.32 26.58
C ILE A 167 10.14 3.77 26.16
N GLY A 168 10.75 4.12 25.02
CA GLY A 168 10.46 5.32 24.25
C GLY A 168 9.67 4.96 23.01
N ILE A 169 8.69 5.76 22.64
CA ILE A 169 7.90 5.62 21.42
C ILE A 169 8.24 6.78 20.50
N PHE A 170 8.63 6.47 19.27
CA PHE A 170 8.99 7.45 18.26
C PHE A 170 8.17 7.25 17.00
N LEU A 171 7.57 8.34 16.50
CA LEU A 171 6.69 8.34 15.32
C LEU A 171 7.04 9.54 14.42
N GLU A 172 6.67 9.47 13.15
CA GLU A 172 6.98 10.53 12.18
C GLU A 172 6.11 11.77 12.40
N ASN A 173 4.79 11.58 12.56
CA ASN A 173 3.85 12.70 12.58
C ASN A 173 2.79 12.56 13.69
N SER A 174 2.82 13.51 14.63
CA SER A 174 1.88 13.55 15.76
C SER A 174 0.42 13.80 15.37
N ASN A 175 0.15 14.21 14.12
CA ASN A 175 -1.19 14.48 13.61
C ASN A 175 -1.67 13.44 12.59
N SER A 176 -0.83 12.45 12.25
CA SER A 176 -1.23 11.34 11.39
C SER A 176 -2.19 10.43 12.14
N GLU A 177 -3.37 10.16 11.58
CA GLU A 177 -4.32 9.21 12.17
C GLU A 177 -3.73 7.80 12.23
N ALA A 178 -2.96 7.41 11.22
CA ALA A 178 -2.28 6.13 11.18
C ALA A 178 -1.27 5.97 12.31
N ASP A 179 -0.42 6.99 12.52
CA ASP A 179 0.57 6.97 13.61
C ASP A 179 -0.10 6.98 14.99
N LEU A 180 -1.17 7.74 15.14
CA LEU A 180 -1.93 7.80 16.39
C LEU A 180 -2.59 6.44 16.70
N ASN A 181 -3.23 5.80 15.72
CA ASN A 181 -3.85 4.49 15.89
C ASN A 181 -2.81 3.40 16.18
N ARG A 182 -1.67 3.44 15.48
CA ARG A 182 -0.56 2.50 15.72
C ARG A 182 0.02 2.69 17.13
N ARG A 183 0.22 3.93 17.55
CA ARG A 183 0.63 4.25 18.92
C ARG A 183 -0.38 3.75 19.95
N GLU A 184 -1.69 3.90 19.69
CA GLU A 184 -2.74 3.41 20.58
C GLU A 184 -2.64 1.89 20.76
N GLY A 185 -2.50 1.13 19.67
CA GLY A 185 -2.28 -0.32 19.72
C GLY A 185 -1.03 -0.71 20.54
N VAL A 186 0.08 0.04 20.39
CA VAL A 186 1.29 -0.14 21.20
C VAL A 186 1.00 0.11 22.68
N CYS A 187 0.39 1.26 23.00
CA CYS A 187 0.13 1.65 24.38
C CYS A 187 -0.82 0.66 25.09
N ASP A 188 -1.87 0.24 24.39
CA ASP A 188 -2.84 -0.70 24.95
C ASP A 188 -2.23 -2.08 25.19
N THR A 189 -1.40 -2.56 24.30
CA THR A 189 -0.73 -3.86 24.44
C THR A 189 0.35 -3.83 25.51
N LEU A 190 1.00 -2.69 25.76
CA LEU A 190 1.95 -2.53 26.85
C LEU A 190 1.29 -2.48 28.23
N LYS A 191 -0.01 -2.18 28.32
CA LYS A 191 -0.72 -2.19 29.61
C LYS A 191 -0.62 -3.55 30.27
N GLY A 192 -0.27 -3.57 31.54
CA GLY A 192 -0.15 -4.80 32.31
C GLY A 192 1.14 -5.60 32.11
N THR A 193 2.03 -5.21 31.18
CA THR A 193 3.32 -5.89 30.97
C THR A 193 4.39 -5.50 32.01
N GLY A 194 4.14 -4.46 32.81
CA GLY A 194 5.11 -3.91 33.75
C GLY A 194 6.20 -3.03 33.11
N ALA A 195 6.09 -2.75 31.82
CA ALA A 195 6.94 -1.78 31.13
C ALA A 195 6.52 -0.35 31.46
N GLU A 196 7.49 0.58 31.48
CA GLU A 196 7.28 2.01 31.69
C GLU A 196 7.50 2.77 30.38
N ILE A 197 6.47 3.47 29.88
CA ILE A 197 6.62 4.41 28.76
C ILE A 197 7.20 5.72 29.33
N VAL A 198 8.47 5.99 29.03
CA VAL A 198 9.20 7.15 29.55
C VAL A 198 8.92 8.41 28.74
N TRP A 199 8.79 8.25 27.41
CA TRP A 199 8.47 9.34 26.50
C TRP A 199 7.79 8.82 25.23
N THR A 200 6.99 9.68 24.64
CA THR A 200 6.45 9.55 23.28
C THR A 200 6.74 10.85 22.56
N VAL A 201 7.47 10.78 21.49
CA VAL A 201 7.86 11.95 20.68
C VAL A 201 7.62 11.67 19.22
N SER A 202 7.41 12.74 18.45
CA SER A 202 7.29 12.68 17.00
C SER A 202 8.33 13.57 16.35
N ARG A 203 8.76 13.16 15.17
CA ARG A 203 9.75 13.89 14.38
C ARG A 203 9.29 15.30 14.03
N ASP A 204 8.02 15.48 13.68
CA ASP A 204 7.44 16.77 13.37
C ASP A 204 7.45 17.73 14.58
N GLU A 205 7.25 17.22 15.80
CA GLU A 205 7.35 18.01 17.03
C GLU A 205 8.81 18.32 17.41
N GLU A 206 9.73 17.37 17.25
CA GLU A 206 11.16 17.60 17.49
C GLU A 206 11.69 18.70 16.57
N ILE A 207 11.34 18.68 15.28
CA ILE A 207 11.73 19.73 14.32
C ILE A 207 11.18 21.09 14.77
N LYS A 208 9.91 21.17 15.16
CA LYS A 208 9.28 22.42 15.65
C LYS A 208 9.95 22.96 16.91
N ARG A 209 10.40 22.09 17.80
CA ARG A 209 11.05 22.46 19.07
C ARG A 209 12.56 22.60 18.95
N ASN A 210 13.13 22.35 17.80
CA ASN A 210 14.58 22.28 17.56
C ASN A 210 15.28 21.35 18.57
N THR A 211 14.64 20.21 18.87
CA THR A 211 15.14 19.13 19.69
C THR A 211 15.51 17.94 18.82
N THR A 212 16.16 16.96 19.38
CA THR A 212 16.51 15.71 18.72
C THR A 212 16.19 14.53 19.63
N LEU A 213 15.99 13.36 19.05
CA LEU A 213 15.79 12.11 19.79
C LEU A 213 16.90 11.89 20.83
N GLN A 214 18.12 12.37 20.55
CA GLN A 214 19.27 12.30 21.43
C GLN A 214 19.10 13.11 22.74
N SER A 215 18.23 14.11 22.77
CA SER A 215 17.93 14.90 23.96
C SER A 215 16.97 14.20 24.93
N GLN A 216 16.35 13.11 24.50
CA GLN A 216 15.41 12.35 25.31
C GLN A 216 16.10 11.56 26.42
N ARG A 217 15.34 11.22 27.46
CA ARG A 217 15.83 10.37 28.56
C ARG A 217 16.22 8.99 28.01
N LYS A 218 17.25 8.41 28.59
CA LYS A 218 17.69 7.04 28.24
C LYS A 218 16.60 6.03 28.54
N VAL A 219 16.41 5.10 27.60
CA VAL A 219 15.45 4.01 27.68
C VAL A 219 16.13 2.69 27.34
N ASP A 220 15.49 1.58 27.68
CA ASP A 220 15.99 0.25 27.31
C ASP A 220 15.58 -0.11 25.86
N ILE A 221 14.42 0.40 25.41
CA ILE A 221 13.83 0.06 24.12
C ILE A 221 13.26 1.32 23.48
N VAL A 222 13.53 1.51 22.20
CA VAL A 222 12.82 2.50 21.37
C VAL A 222 11.92 1.74 20.40
N LEU A 223 10.62 2.04 20.43
CA LEU A 223 9.65 1.58 19.46
C LEU A 223 9.47 2.66 18.40
N ALA A 224 10.03 2.45 17.22
CA ALA A 224 9.80 3.29 16.05
C ALA A 224 8.55 2.78 15.32
N LEU A 225 7.59 3.66 15.05
CA LEU A 225 6.30 3.26 14.52
C LEU A 225 6.23 3.27 12.98
N ASP A 226 7.25 3.79 12.33
CA ASP A 226 7.36 3.92 10.87
C ASP A 226 8.82 3.80 10.42
N ASP A 227 9.03 3.69 9.10
CA ASP A 227 10.36 3.48 8.51
C ASP A 227 11.30 4.67 8.75
N THR A 228 10.79 5.89 8.63
CA THR A 228 11.58 7.12 8.84
C THR A 228 12.06 7.21 10.29
N SER A 229 11.14 7.01 11.23
CA SER A 229 11.43 6.98 12.67
C SER A 229 12.39 5.87 13.04
N PHE A 230 12.31 4.71 12.36
CA PHE A 230 13.23 3.60 12.60
C PHE A 230 14.67 3.94 12.19
N VAL A 231 14.85 4.53 11.00
CA VAL A 231 16.19 4.94 10.52
C VAL A 231 16.80 5.94 11.49
N GLU A 232 16.06 6.97 11.89
CA GLU A 232 16.54 8.01 12.80
C GLU A 232 16.82 7.46 14.20
N ALA A 233 15.95 6.60 14.74
CA ALA A 233 16.18 5.92 16.00
C ALA A 233 17.45 5.03 15.92
N GLY A 234 17.63 4.30 14.83
CA GLY A 234 18.81 3.46 14.60
C GLY A 234 20.11 4.25 14.56
N GLU A 235 20.12 5.41 13.92
CA GLU A 235 21.27 6.31 13.91
C GLU A 235 21.56 6.85 15.32
N SER A 236 20.55 7.25 16.06
CA SER A 236 20.69 7.74 17.43
C SER A 236 21.21 6.68 18.38
N VAL A 237 20.82 5.42 18.23
CA VAL A 237 21.35 4.28 18.99
C VAL A 237 22.81 4.03 18.66
N LYS A 238 23.18 4.04 17.36
CA LYS A 238 24.59 3.83 16.92
C LYS A 238 25.53 4.91 17.41
N GLN A 239 25.07 6.16 17.56
CA GLN A 239 25.86 7.27 18.07
C GLN A 239 26.02 7.25 19.58
N ASN A 240 25.65 6.17 20.26
CA ASN A 240 25.72 5.99 21.72
C ASN A 240 24.91 7.00 22.57
N ASN A 241 23.96 7.69 21.96
CA ASN A 241 23.17 8.69 22.67
C ASN A 241 21.98 8.09 23.42
N LEU A 242 21.53 6.88 23.00
CA LEU A 242 20.51 6.07 23.67
C LEU A 242 21.11 4.75 24.16
N TYR A 243 22.07 4.83 25.10
CA TYR A 243 22.86 3.69 25.55
C TYR A 243 21.97 2.60 26.16
N GLY A 244 22.14 1.36 25.68
CA GLY A 244 21.36 0.20 26.14
C GLY A 244 20.01 0.02 25.43
N ALA A 245 19.63 0.97 24.55
CA ALA A 245 18.38 0.89 23.83
C ALA A 245 18.47 -0.04 22.61
N SER A 246 17.38 -0.72 22.32
CA SER A 246 17.14 -1.44 21.07
C SER A 246 16.03 -0.73 20.31
N ALA A 247 16.20 -0.55 19.01
CA ALA A 247 15.14 -0.03 18.16
C ALA A 247 14.37 -1.21 17.52
N TRP A 248 13.06 -1.13 17.55
CA TRP A 248 12.17 -2.16 17.00
C TRP A 248 11.24 -1.52 16.00
N LEU A 249 11.18 -2.09 14.80
CA LEU A 249 10.25 -1.70 13.75
C LEU A 249 9.50 -2.94 13.27
N PHE A 250 8.21 -2.79 13.10
CA PHE A 250 7.38 -3.75 12.40
C PHE A 250 7.13 -3.27 10.97
N ILE A 251 7.54 -4.07 9.98
CA ILE A 251 7.27 -3.81 8.57
C ILE A 251 6.12 -4.73 8.14
N PRO A 252 5.00 -4.17 7.63
CA PRO A 252 3.90 -4.98 7.13
C PRO A 252 4.37 -5.96 6.05
N GLY A 253 3.97 -7.23 6.18
CA GLY A 253 4.32 -8.27 5.20
C GLY A 253 5.68 -8.95 5.43
N GLN A 254 6.43 -8.57 6.45
CA GLN A 254 7.60 -9.33 6.90
C GLN A 254 7.28 -10.10 8.18
N SER A 255 7.68 -11.37 8.23
CA SER A 255 7.44 -12.24 9.38
C SER A 255 8.25 -11.87 10.63
N ASP A 256 9.27 -11.02 10.48
CA ASP A 256 10.18 -10.64 11.54
C ASP A 256 10.27 -9.12 11.73
N ALA A 257 10.16 -8.69 12.98
CA ALA A 257 10.49 -7.33 13.37
C ALA A 257 12.00 -7.13 13.24
N THR A 258 12.41 -6.02 12.61
CA THR A 258 13.82 -5.68 12.50
C THR A 258 14.29 -5.07 13.81
N THR A 259 15.41 -5.58 14.35
CA THR A 259 16.02 -5.08 15.59
C THR A 259 17.39 -4.50 15.26
N VAL A 260 17.65 -3.27 15.68
CA VAL A 260 18.98 -2.67 15.64
C VAL A 260 19.57 -2.70 17.03
N PHE A 261 20.70 -3.39 17.18
CA PHE A 261 21.45 -3.41 18.43
C PHE A 261 22.65 -2.46 18.31
N PRO A 262 23.02 -1.74 19.37
CA PRO A 262 24.33 -1.11 19.43
C PRO A 262 25.39 -2.21 19.44
N GLN A 263 26.38 -2.10 18.56
CA GLN A 263 27.56 -2.98 18.56
C GLN A 263 28.55 -2.55 19.64
#